data_40ee0c58917b148cccffe5f82f2e051e
#
_entry.id   40ee0c58917b148cccffe5f82f2e051e
#
_cell.length_a   1.000
_cell.length_b   1.000
_cell.length_c   1.000
_cell.angle_alpha   90.00
_cell.angle_beta   90.00
_cell.angle_gamma   90.00
#
_symmetry.space_group_name_H-M   'P 1'
#
loop_
_entity.id
_entity.type
_entity.pdbx_description
1 polymer ?
#
loop_
_entity_poly.entity_id
_entity_poly.type
_entity_poly.pdbx_seq_one_letter_code
_entity_poly.pdbx_strand_id
1 'polypeptide(L)'
;TTLGKGKIFIGEATYTANIGQTDGYVNKFSYEAQAKFFDDVFSFNEKNNLAGFFANTMYDLRGDYRSIICGYNKENVYSIGLISEDRNQDRIAYKVLSARMKNTEKVTIPIGSDKDDAPMIFIITGLVLALLMGVLVNSGRKFREDASRALLRPYNFFADVRDQRIISAYHTLFLSIIVALVMSLLFANMFFYIKNSVLFEKIILAFGSTSLISWVSYLAWNPINALIWLFVLA
;
A
#
# COMPACT_ATOMS: atom_id res chain seq x y z
N THR A 1 28.74 -27.73 -2.99
CA THR A 1 29.62 -27.08 -3.96
C THR A 1 30.39 -25.98 -3.25
N THR A 2 31.65 -26.24 -2.91
CA THR A 2 32.58 -25.26 -2.33
C THR A 2 33.06 -24.34 -3.44
N LEU A 3 32.27 -23.31 -3.77
CA LEU A 3 32.76 -22.16 -4.55
C LEU A 3 33.81 -21.46 -3.69
N GLY A 4 35.04 -21.31 -4.23
CA GLY A 4 36.16 -20.69 -3.51
C GLY A 4 35.78 -19.30 -3.00
N LYS A 5 36.21 -19.00 -1.76
CA LYS A 5 36.02 -17.66 -1.16
C LYS A 5 36.55 -16.57 -2.12
N GLY A 6 35.84 -15.48 -2.24
CA GLY A 6 36.19 -14.37 -3.12
C GLY A 6 35.83 -14.54 -4.60
N LYS A 7 35.14 -15.64 -4.98
CA LYS A 7 34.70 -15.88 -6.36
C LYS A 7 33.21 -15.63 -6.59
N ILE A 8 32.45 -15.38 -5.53
CA ILE A 8 31.00 -15.12 -5.59
C ILE A 8 30.81 -13.60 -5.52
N PHE A 9 30.00 -13.09 -6.42
CA PHE A 9 29.62 -11.68 -6.49
C PHE A 9 28.09 -11.55 -6.47
N ILE A 10 27.55 -10.61 -5.68
CA ILE A 10 26.14 -10.30 -5.69
C ILE A 10 25.88 -9.38 -6.88
N GLY A 11 25.21 -9.91 -7.91
CA GLY A 11 24.97 -9.19 -9.18
C GLY A 11 24.08 -7.96 -9.03
N GLU A 12 23.18 -7.96 -8.06
CA GLU A 12 22.26 -6.85 -7.82
C GLU A 12 21.81 -6.81 -6.38
N ALA A 13 21.88 -5.62 -5.76
CA ALA A 13 21.25 -5.30 -4.49
C ALA A 13 20.39 -4.06 -4.68
N THR A 14 19.07 -4.23 -4.60
CA THR A 14 18.08 -3.16 -4.84
C THR A 14 17.17 -3.06 -3.63
N TYR A 15 16.84 -1.85 -3.24
CA TYR A 15 15.85 -1.59 -2.20
C TYR A 15 15.00 -0.36 -2.55
N THR A 16 13.70 -0.55 -2.56
CA THR A 16 12.73 0.49 -2.89
C THR A 16 12.34 1.27 -1.63
N ALA A 17 12.39 2.59 -1.70
CA ALA A 17 11.90 3.46 -0.64
C ALA A 17 10.73 4.32 -1.12
N ASN A 18 9.84 4.72 -0.22
CA ASN A 18 8.80 5.71 -0.52
C ASN A 18 9.41 7.11 -0.53
N ILE A 19 9.07 7.89 -1.52
CA ILE A 19 9.60 9.25 -1.68
C ILE A 19 9.23 10.10 -0.45
N GLY A 20 10.24 10.66 0.19
CA GLY A 20 10.09 11.55 1.36
C GLY A 20 9.84 10.86 2.69
N GLN A 21 9.84 9.53 2.75
CA GLN A 21 9.63 8.82 4.01
C GLN A 21 10.95 8.66 4.79
N THR A 22 11.02 9.33 5.97
CA THR A 22 12.20 9.40 6.86
C THR A 22 11.84 9.03 8.31
N ASP A 23 11.12 7.93 8.49
CA ASP A 23 10.56 7.54 9.81
C ASP A 23 11.42 6.53 10.58
N GLY A 24 12.66 6.28 10.14
CA GLY A 24 13.56 5.29 10.70
C GLY A 24 13.45 3.89 10.06
N TYR A 25 14.47 3.04 10.31
CA TYR A 25 14.59 1.76 9.57
C TYR A 25 13.59 0.67 9.98
N VAL A 26 12.83 0.85 11.07
CA VAL A 26 11.71 -0.04 11.42
C VAL A 26 10.60 0.06 10.37
N ASN A 27 10.42 1.22 9.77
CA ASN A 27 9.51 1.40 8.63
C ASN A 27 10.14 0.88 7.34
N LYS A 28 9.57 -0.20 6.79
CA LYS A 28 10.13 -0.98 5.67
C LYS A 28 10.41 -0.18 4.38
N PHE A 29 9.74 0.94 4.16
CA PHE A 29 9.89 1.72 2.93
C PHE A 29 10.48 3.12 3.19
N SER A 30 11.15 3.31 4.33
CA SER A 30 11.87 4.54 4.64
C SER A 30 13.25 4.59 3.98
N TYR A 31 13.82 5.79 3.86
CA TYR A 31 15.21 5.95 3.42
C TYR A 31 16.22 5.35 4.40
N GLU A 32 15.88 5.30 5.69
CA GLU A 32 16.66 4.64 6.72
C GLU A 32 16.64 3.12 6.59
N ALA A 33 15.49 2.54 6.20
CA ALA A 33 15.40 1.11 5.91
C ALA A 33 16.24 0.72 4.68
N GLN A 34 16.24 1.56 3.64
CA GLN A 34 17.14 1.42 2.50
C GLN A 34 18.61 1.45 2.95
N ALA A 35 18.98 2.41 3.81
CA ALA A 35 20.33 2.51 4.34
C ALA A 35 20.73 1.29 5.17
N LYS A 36 19.82 0.80 6.01
CA LYS A 36 20.02 -0.40 6.82
C LYS A 36 20.20 -1.64 5.95
N PHE A 37 19.40 -1.80 4.92
CA PHE A 37 19.53 -2.89 3.95
C PHE A 37 20.94 -2.90 3.32
N PHE A 38 21.43 -1.77 2.85
CA PHE A 38 22.77 -1.71 2.25
C PHE A 38 23.89 -1.92 3.27
N ASP A 39 23.74 -1.47 4.52
CA ASP A 39 24.68 -1.78 5.61
C ASP A 39 24.73 -3.29 5.91
N ASP A 40 23.56 -3.94 5.89
CA ASP A 40 23.46 -5.39 6.10
C ASP A 40 24.04 -6.18 4.92
N VAL A 41 23.81 -5.76 3.67
CA VAL A 41 24.41 -6.37 2.48
C VAL A 41 25.93 -6.22 2.52
N PHE A 42 26.44 -5.06 2.90
CA PHE A 42 27.89 -4.85 3.05
C PHE A 42 28.48 -5.75 4.13
N SER A 43 27.84 -5.82 5.29
CA SER A 43 28.25 -6.68 6.40
C SER A 43 28.18 -8.18 6.05
N PHE A 44 27.15 -8.57 5.28
CA PHE A 44 27.03 -9.94 4.76
C PHE A 44 28.16 -10.27 3.79
N ASN A 45 28.49 -9.34 2.89
CA ASN A 45 29.60 -9.48 1.94
C ASN A 45 30.94 -9.69 2.67
N GLU A 46 31.23 -8.89 3.69
CA GLU A 46 32.45 -9.01 4.50
C GLU A 46 32.50 -10.34 5.27
N LYS A 47 31.40 -10.68 5.98
CA LYS A 47 31.31 -11.91 6.79
C LYS A 47 31.52 -13.18 5.96
N ASN A 48 31.02 -13.22 4.74
CA ASN A 48 31.09 -14.37 3.87
C ASN A 48 32.31 -14.30 2.91
N ASN A 49 33.11 -13.25 3.00
CA ASN A 49 34.30 -13.04 2.17
C ASN A 49 33.96 -13.14 0.67
N LEU A 50 32.87 -12.45 0.25
CA LEU A 50 32.45 -12.40 -1.14
C LEU A 50 33.31 -11.39 -1.92
N ALA A 51 33.32 -11.49 -3.25
CA ALA A 51 34.07 -10.59 -4.11
C ALA A 51 33.52 -9.15 -4.14
N GLY A 52 32.22 -8.99 -3.87
CA GLY A 52 31.56 -7.69 -3.85
C GLY A 52 30.07 -7.77 -4.17
N PHE A 53 29.44 -6.61 -4.34
CA PHE A 53 28.06 -6.47 -4.80
C PHE A 53 27.88 -5.21 -5.64
N PHE A 54 26.89 -5.22 -6.52
CA PHE A 54 26.44 -4.01 -7.23
C PHE A 54 25.20 -3.43 -6.53
N ALA A 55 25.29 -2.17 -6.09
CA ALA A 55 24.14 -1.43 -5.64
C ALA A 55 23.35 -0.93 -6.87
N ASN A 56 22.12 -1.33 -7.01
CA ASN A 56 21.25 -0.87 -8.09
C ASN A 56 20.17 0.06 -7.49
N THR A 57 20.20 1.39 -7.72
CA THR A 57 21.06 2.13 -8.63
C THR A 57 21.70 3.31 -7.91
N MET A 58 22.62 4.03 -8.59
CA MET A 58 23.20 5.25 -8.04
C MET A 58 22.16 6.37 -7.93
N TYR A 59 21.35 6.56 -8.96
CA TYR A 59 20.33 7.59 -9.06
C TYR A 59 18.95 6.96 -9.18
N ASP A 60 17.92 7.69 -8.72
CA ASP A 60 16.54 7.31 -9.00
C ASP A 60 16.30 7.22 -10.50
N LEU A 61 15.44 6.31 -10.89
CA LEU A 61 15.07 6.12 -12.29
C LEU A 61 13.72 6.77 -12.57
N ARG A 62 13.57 7.32 -13.77
CA ARG A 62 12.28 7.77 -14.28
C ARG A 62 11.72 6.70 -15.22
N GLY A 63 10.51 6.25 -14.94
CA GLY A 63 9.82 5.24 -15.74
C GLY A 63 8.72 5.82 -16.62
N ASP A 64 8.15 4.97 -17.47
CA ASP A 64 7.04 5.35 -18.35
C ASP A 64 5.69 5.42 -17.62
N TYR A 65 5.60 4.83 -16.44
CA TYR A 65 4.39 4.80 -15.60
C TYR A 65 4.77 4.99 -14.13
N ARG A 66 3.77 5.29 -13.31
CA ARG A 66 3.97 5.46 -11.86
C ARG A 66 4.10 4.11 -11.18
N SER A 67 5.16 3.93 -10.39
CA SER A 67 5.26 2.76 -9.53
C SER A 67 4.31 2.89 -8.34
N ILE A 68 3.60 1.80 -8.03
CA ILE A 68 2.75 1.73 -6.84
C ILE A 68 3.61 1.58 -5.58
N ILE A 69 4.74 0.89 -5.68
CA ILE A 69 5.61 0.53 -4.55
C ILE A 69 6.42 1.73 -4.04
N CYS A 70 6.86 2.61 -4.94
CA CYS A 70 7.71 3.76 -4.58
C CYS A 70 6.97 4.96 -4.00
N GLY A 71 5.71 4.80 -3.60
CA GLY A 71 4.85 5.90 -3.20
C GLY A 71 4.21 6.62 -4.38
N TYR A 72 3.13 7.38 -4.09
CA TYR A 72 2.49 8.18 -5.12
C TYR A 72 3.30 9.42 -5.44
N ASN A 73 3.82 9.52 -6.66
CA ASN A 73 4.43 10.73 -7.17
C ASN A 73 3.93 11.04 -8.58
N LYS A 74 3.91 12.33 -8.93
CA LYS A 74 3.39 12.79 -10.23
C LYS A 74 4.38 12.64 -11.37
N GLU A 75 5.64 12.35 -11.06
CA GLU A 75 6.77 12.43 -12.00
C GLU A 75 7.24 11.08 -12.51
N ASN A 76 6.57 9.99 -12.16
CA ASN A 76 6.95 8.62 -12.51
C ASN A 76 8.37 8.23 -12.05
N VAL A 77 8.80 8.74 -10.90
CA VAL A 77 10.12 8.47 -10.33
C VAL A 77 10.10 7.20 -9.50
N TYR A 78 11.04 6.30 -9.76
CA TYR A 78 11.28 5.08 -8.99
C TYR A 78 12.38 5.35 -7.97
N SER A 79 12.00 5.42 -6.70
CA SER A 79 12.89 5.75 -5.58
C SER A 79 13.69 4.51 -5.13
N ILE A 80 14.56 4.02 -6.01
CA ILE A 80 15.47 2.89 -5.77
C ILE A 80 16.94 3.33 -5.67
N GLY A 81 17.24 4.57 -6.06
CA GLY A 81 18.59 5.12 -6.09
C GLY A 81 19.14 5.42 -4.69
N LEU A 82 20.44 5.48 -4.61
CA LEU A 82 21.19 5.97 -3.45
C LEU A 82 21.15 7.51 -3.34
N ILE A 83 20.92 8.18 -4.47
CA ILE A 83 20.84 9.64 -4.64
C ILE A 83 19.56 9.94 -5.40
N SER A 84 18.92 11.08 -5.11
CA SER A 84 17.73 11.52 -5.85
C SER A 84 18.01 11.75 -7.34
N GLU A 85 16.99 11.70 -8.18
CA GLU A 85 17.08 11.96 -9.64
C GLU A 85 17.76 13.31 -9.93
N ASP A 86 17.39 14.34 -9.16
CA ASP A 86 17.94 15.70 -9.31
C ASP A 86 19.39 15.85 -8.86
N ARG A 87 20.00 14.80 -8.32
CA ARG A 87 21.37 14.80 -7.75
C ARG A 87 21.57 15.79 -6.59
N ASN A 88 20.50 16.34 -6.05
CA ASN A 88 20.55 17.37 -5.01
C ASN A 88 20.48 16.81 -3.58
N GLN A 89 20.06 15.54 -3.42
CA GLN A 89 19.89 14.93 -2.12
C GLN A 89 20.63 13.60 -2.01
N ASP A 90 21.70 13.60 -1.22
CA ASP A 90 22.38 12.39 -0.79
C ASP A 90 21.56 11.72 0.30
N ARG A 91 21.00 10.56 0.00
CA ARG A 91 20.26 9.77 0.98
C ARG A 91 21.19 9.15 2.02
N ILE A 92 20.63 8.78 3.17
CA ILE A 92 21.38 8.09 4.22
C ILE A 92 22.07 6.84 3.68
N ALA A 93 21.45 6.10 2.75
CA ALA A 93 22.03 4.92 2.10
C ALA A 93 23.36 5.23 1.39
N TYR A 94 23.44 6.34 0.64
CA TYR A 94 24.68 6.77 0.02
C TYR A 94 25.77 7.09 1.07
N LYS A 95 25.40 7.82 2.13
CA LYS A 95 26.35 8.19 3.18
C LYS A 95 26.87 6.96 3.91
N VAL A 96 26.01 5.99 4.20
CA VAL A 96 26.39 4.72 4.86
C VAL A 96 27.35 3.92 3.99
N LEU A 97 27.03 3.71 2.71
CA LEU A 97 27.91 2.99 1.78
C LEU A 97 29.24 3.70 1.56
N SER A 98 29.22 5.03 1.39
CA SER A 98 30.44 5.82 1.23
C SER A 98 31.33 5.73 2.47
N ALA A 99 30.75 5.80 3.67
CA ALA A 99 31.49 5.65 4.91
C ALA A 99 32.12 4.25 5.07
N ARG A 100 31.37 3.20 4.71
CA ARG A 100 31.87 1.82 4.73
C ARG A 100 33.01 1.58 3.75
N MET A 101 32.88 2.10 2.51
CA MET A 101 33.91 1.95 1.48
C MET A 101 35.18 2.72 1.81
N LYS A 102 35.07 3.89 2.47
CA LYS A 102 36.20 4.72 2.87
C LYS A 102 36.79 4.36 4.22
N ASN A 103 36.21 3.37 4.92
CA ASN A 103 36.57 3.04 6.32
C ASN A 103 36.55 4.26 7.27
N THR A 104 35.59 5.16 7.07
CA THR A 104 35.38 6.30 7.95
C THR A 104 34.41 5.96 9.08
N GLU A 105 34.10 6.93 9.94
CA GLU A 105 33.17 6.75 11.06
C GLU A 105 31.80 6.22 10.58
N LYS A 106 31.23 5.27 11.33
CA LYS A 106 29.91 4.72 11.04
C LYS A 106 28.85 5.80 11.11
N VAL A 107 28.08 5.90 10.04
CA VAL A 107 26.88 6.76 10.00
C VAL A 107 25.79 6.11 10.86
N THR A 108 25.25 6.83 11.82
CA THR A 108 24.14 6.36 12.65
C THR A 108 22.85 6.34 11.82
N ILE A 109 22.20 5.18 11.76
CA ILE A 109 20.91 5.03 11.09
C ILE A 109 19.82 5.10 12.16
N PRO A 110 18.87 6.05 12.10
CA PRO A 110 17.77 6.16 13.06
C PRO A 110 16.90 4.90 13.07
N ILE A 111 16.54 4.45 14.26
CA ILE A 111 15.68 3.27 14.44
C ILE A 111 14.24 3.60 14.04
N GLY A 112 13.75 4.75 14.51
CA GLY A 112 12.36 5.14 14.37
C GLY A 112 11.42 4.40 15.30
N SER A 113 10.13 4.62 15.11
CA SER A 113 9.05 3.89 15.79
C SER A 113 8.18 3.24 14.75
N ASP A 114 7.71 2.03 15.02
CA ASP A 114 6.67 1.38 14.22
C ASP A 114 5.38 2.19 14.39
N LYS A 115 5.05 2.97 13.36
CA LYS A 115 3.78 3.68 13.29
C LYS A 115 2.82 2.79 12.56
N ASP A 116 1.72 2.47 13.21
CA ASP A 116 0.60 1.82 12.54
C ASP A 116 0.08 2.78 11.47
N ASP A 117 0.42 2.49 10.21
CA ASP A 117 0.03 3.29 9.04
C ASP A 117 -1.45 3.19 8.71
N ALA A 118 -2.25 2.49 9.55
CA ALA A 118 -3.68 2.34 9.33
C ALA A 118 -4.37 3.72 9.33
N PRO A 119 -4.94 4.15 8.20
CA PRO A 119 -5.59 5.46 8.15
C PRO A 119 -6.77 5.49 9.11
N MET A 120 -6.76 6.42 10.06
CA MET A 120 -7.85 6.63 11.02
C MET A 120 -9.21 6.78 10.34
N ILE A 121 -9.22 7.25 9.08
CA ILE A 121 -10.44 7.41 8.31
C ILE A 121 -11.20 6.09 8.11
N PHE A 122 -10.53 4.96 7.95
CA PHE A 122 -11.19 3.65 7.81
C PHE A 122 -11.88 3.22 9.10
N ILE A 123 -11.23 3.46 10.25
CA ILE A 123 -11.79 3.14 11.57
C ILE A 123 -13.02 4.01 11.85
N ILE A 124 -12.89 5.33 11.63
CA ILE A 124 -13.98 6.29 11.85
C ILE A 124 -15.17 5.96 10.93
N THR A 125 -14.91 5.75 9.64
CA THR A 125 -15.96 5.43 8.65
C THR A 125 -16.64 4.10 9.01
N GLY A 126 -15.88 3.09 9.39
CA GLY A 126 -16.43 1.80 9.82
C GLY A 126 -17.31 1.92 11.06
N LEU A 127 -16.89 2.71 12.07
CA LEU A 127 -17.67 2.96 13.27
C LEU A 127 -18.98 3.71 12.95
N VAL A 128 -18.91 4.75 12.12
CA VAL A 128 -20.11 5.49 11.68
C VAL A 128 -21.09 4.56 10.95
N LEU A 129 -20.59 3.71 10.04
CA LEU A 129 -21.42 2.74 9.32
C LEU A 129 -22.07 1.72 10.26
N ALA A 130 -21.32 1.22 11.25
CA ALA A 130 -21.86 0.32 12.26
C ALA A 130 -22.96 0.97 13.10
N LEU A 131 -22.78 2.24 13.49
CA LEU A 131 -23.82 3.00 14.22
C LEU A 131 -25.05 3.23 13.34
N LEU A 132 -24.88 3.64 12.08
CA LEU A 132 -25.99 3.83 11.14
C LEU A 132 -26.78 2.54 10.92
N MET A 133 -26.07 1.42 10.75
CA MET A 133 -26.72 0.10 10.63
C MET A 133 -27.46 -0.27 11.90
N GLY A 134 -26.87 -0.01 13.07
CA GLY A 134 -27.52 -0.22 14.37
C GLY A 134 -28.82 0.58 14.52
N VAL A 135 -28.81 1.85 14.11
CA VAL A 135 -30.02 2.71 14.10
C VAL A 135 -31.08 2.14 13.16
N LEU A 136 -30.72 1.75 11.94
CA LEU A 136 -31.65 1.16 10.97
C LEU A 136 -32.30 -0.12 11.49
N VAL A 137 -31.49 -1.02 12.04
CA VAL A 137 -32.00 -2.29 12.62
C VAL A 137 -32.92 -2.02 13.81
N ASN A 138 -32.64 -0.99 14.61
CA ASN A 138 -33.44 -0.67 15.79
C ASN A 138 -34.66 0.20 15.47
N SER A 139 -34.68 0.93 14.36
CA SER A 139 -35.75 1.90 14.04
C SER A 139 -37.08 1.26 13.58
N GLY A 140 -37.06 -0.01 13.16
CA GLY A 140 -38.29 -0.63 12.64
C GLY A 140 -38.38 -2.13 12.84
N ARG A 141 -39.46 -2.58 13.49
CA ARG A 141 -39.79 -4.01 13.60
C ARG A 141 -39.91 -4.67 12.23
N LYS A 142 -40.55 -3.98 11.29
CA LYS A 142 -40.74 -4.43 9.92
C LYS A 142 -39.40 -4.62 9.19
N PHE A 143 -38.46 -3.69 9.35
CA PHE A 143 -37.12 -3.82 8.77
C PHE A 143 -36.38 -5.07 9.27
N ARG A 144 -36.45 -5.35 10.58
CA ARG A 144 -35.83 -6.56 11.17
C ARG A 144 -36.44 -7.84 10.63
N GLU A 145 -37.76 -7.88 10.50
CA GLU A 145 -38.47 -9.03 9.94
C GLU A 145 -38.08 -9.27 8.47
N ASP A 146 -38.03 -8.20 7.65
CA ASP A 146 -37.64 -8.28 6.24
C ASP A 146 -36.19 -8.66 6.08
N ALA A 147 -35.26 -8.10 6.87
CA ALA A 147 -33.85 -8.45 6.88
C ALA A 147 -33.62 -9.92 7.30
N SER A 148 -34.33 -10.40 8.31
CA SER A 148 -34.23 -11.81 8.70
C SER A 148 -34.79 -12.76 7.65
N ARG A 149 -35.86 -12.38 6.94
CA ARG A 149 -36.37 -13.14 5.78
C ARG A 149 -35.40 -13.18 4.64
N ALA A 150 -34.75 -12.06 4.33
CA ALA A 150 -33.75 -11.97 3.27
C ALA A 150 -32.57 -12.92 3.51
N LEU A 151 -32.13 -13.04 4.77
CA LEU A 151 -31.00 -13.91 5.16
C LEU A 151 -31.39 -15.39 5.25
N LEU A 152 -32.55 -15.68 5.87
CA LEU A 152 -32.93 -17.06 6.16
C LEU A 152 -33.71 -17.72 5.03
N ARG A 153 -34.44 -16.94 4.22
CA ARG A 153 -35.28 -17.44 3.13
C ARG A 153 -35.19 -16.54 1.89
N PRO A 154 -34.01 -16.45 1.25
CA PRO A 154 -33.77 -15.49 0.17
C PRO A 154 -34.73 -15.68 -1.00
N TYR A 155 -35.07 -16.90 -1.37
CA TYR A 155 -36.00 -17.19 -2.47
C TYR A 155 -37.37 -16.54 -2.28
N ASN A 156 -37.96 -16.70 -1.10
CA ASN A 156 -39.27 -16.12 -0.78
C ASN A 156 -39.21 -14.60 -0.70
N PHE A 157 -38.11 -14.06 -0.17
CA PHE A 157 -37.89 -12.62 -0.10
C PHE A 157 -37.83 -11.98 -1.50
N PHE A 158 -37.06 -12.57 -2.43
CA PHE A 158 -36.99 -12.07 -3.81
C PHE A 158 -38.32 -12.22 -4.57
N ALA A 159 -39.12 -13.23 -4.29
CA ALA A 159 -40.46 -13.37 -4.85
C ALA A 159 -41.37 -12.23 -4.34
N ASP A 160 -41.36 -11.95 -3.05
CA ASP A 160 -42.14 -10.85 -2.44
C ASP A 160 -41.71 -9.47 -2.94
N VAL A 161 -40.40 -9.26 -3.19
CA VAL A 161 -39.88 -8.02 -3.81
C VAL A 161 -40.38 -7.90 -5.26
N ARG A 162 -40.34 -8.98 -6.04
CA ARG A 162 -40.81 -9.00 -7.43
C ARG A 162 -42.32 -8.68 -7.51
N ASP A 163 -43.09 -9.18 -6.56
CA ASP A 163 -44.55 -8.99 -6.50
C ASP A 163 -44.92 -7.65 -5.82
N GLN A 164 -43.93 -6.77 -5.55
CA GLN A 164 -44.08 -5.44 -4.92
C GLN A 164 -44.80 -5.46 -3.55
N ARG A 165 -44.79 -6.59 -2.84
CA ARG A 165 -45.46 -6.74 -1.54
C ARG A 165 -44.70 -6.18 -0.35
N ILE A 166 -43.35 -6.05 -0.51
CA ILE A 166 -42.45 -5.60 0.56
C ILE A 166 -41.61 -4.48 0.01
N ILE A 167 -42.06 -3.22 0.12
CA ILE A 167 -41.16 -2.10 -0.16
C ILE A 167 -41.56 -0.89 0.66
N SER A 168 -40.76 -0.62 1.70
CA SER A 168 -40.54 0.75 2.13
C SER A 168 -39.39 1.30 1.30
N ALA A 169 -39.65 2.10 0.27
CA ALA A 169 -38.65 2.68 -0.62
C ALA A 169 -37.49 3.35 0.12
N TYR A 170 -37.78 4.02 1.23
CA TYR A 170 -36.79 4.67 2.08
C TYR A 170 -35.82 3.67 2.74
N HIS A 171 -36.29 2.58 3.31
CA HIS A 171 -35.45 1.59 3.97
C HIS A 171 -34.52 0.90 2.95
N THR A 172 -35.03 0.60 1.76
CA THR A 172 -34.24 -0.03 0.69
C THR A 172 -33.16 0.91 0.19
N LEU A 173 -33.48 2.20 -0.02
CA LEU A 173 -32.53 3.21 -0.44
C LEU A 173 -31.43 3.42 0.59
N PHE A 174 -31.77 3.58 1.88
CA PHE A 174 -30.78 3.72 2.94
C PHE A 174 -29.90 2.46 3.07
N LEU A 175 -30.49 1.27 2.97
CA LEU A 175 -29.72 0.04 3.01
C LEU A 175 -28.75 -0.06 1.83
N SER A 176 -29.17 0.28 0.61
CA SER A 176 -28.30 0.25 -0.56
C SER A 176 -27.14 1.23 -0.44
N ILE A 177 -27.37 2.43 0.10
CA ILE A 177 -26.31 3.41 0.37
C ILE A 177 -25.31 2.87 1.40
N ILE A 178 -25.80 2.25 2.49
CA ILE A 178 -24.90 1.67 3.50
C ILE A 178 -24.09 0.53 2.90
N VAL A 179 -24.71 -0.36 2.13
CA VAL A 179 -24.00 -1.47 1.47
C VAL A 179 -22.93 -0.92 0.50
N ALA A 180 -23.26 0.08 -0.30
CA ALA A 180 -22.30 0.73 -1.20
C ALA A 180 -21.12 1.34 -0.43
N LEU A 181 -21.36 2.01 0.71
CA LEU A 181 -20.31 2.56 1.57
C LEU A 181 -19.45 1.46 2.21
N VAL A 182 -20.06 0.35 2.66
CA VAL A 182 -19.30 -0.80 3.20
C VAL A 182 -18.42 -1.42 2.13
N MET A 183 -18.93 -1.62 0.92
CA MET A 183 -18.14 -2.14 -0.21
C MET A 183 -17.01 -1.20 -0.57
N SER A 184 -17.28 0.11 -0.65
CA SER A 184 -16.26 1.14 -0.86
C SER A 184 -15.16 1.09 0.22
N LEU A 185 -15.54 0.97 1.49
CA LEU A 185 -14.61 0.85 2.61
C LEU A 185 -13.74 -0.42 2.50
N LEU A 186 -14.34 -1.56 2.16
CA LEU A 186 -13.61 -2.82 1.98
C LEU A 186 -12.58 -2.72 0.86
N PHE A 187 -12.96 -2.21 -0.31
CA PHE A 187 -12.05 -2.08 -1.44
C PHE A 187 -10.96 -1.04 -1.19
N ALA A 188 -11.30 0.12 -0.59
CA ALA A 188 -10.31 1.14 -0.26
C ALA A 188 -9.27 0.60 0.74
N ASN A 189 -9.72 -0.13 1.75
CA ASN A 189 -8.86 -0.80 2.72
C ASN A 189 -7.97 -1.85 2.05
N MET A 190 -8.54 -2.67 1.17
CA MET A 190 -7.79 -3.67 0.40
C MET A 190 -6.67 -2.99 -0.43
N PHE A 191 -6.98 -1.96 -1.21
CA PHE A 191 -5.99 -1.23 -2.01
C PHE A 191 -4.89 -0.63 -1.14
N PHE A 192 -5.24 -0.05 0.01
CA PHE A 192 -4.28 0.53 0.92
C PHE A 192 -3.27 -0.49 1.45
N TYR A 193 -3.73 -1.67 1.89
CA TYR A 193 -2.83 -2.68 2.46
C TYR A 193 -1.99 -3.43 1.41
N ILE A 194 -2.48 -3.56 0.17
CA ILE A 194 -1.72 -4.25 -0.88
C ILE A 194 -0.88 -3.31 -1.75
N LYS A 195 -0.93 -1.98 -1.54
CA LYS A 195 -0.20 -0.98 -2.33
C LYS A 195 1.31 -1.23 -2.45
N ASN A 196 1.92 -1.80 -1.39
CA ASN A 196 3.35 -2.07 -1.31
C ASN A 196 3.73 -3.49 -1.80
N SER A 197 2.78 -4.22 -2.40
CA SER A 197 3.01 -5.57 -2.90
C SER A 197 3.47 -5.56 -4.35
N VAL A 198 4.64 -6.15 -4.60
CA VAL A 198 5.16 -6.36 -5.98
C VAL A 198 4.18 -7.17 -6.84
N LEU A 199 3.46 -8.12 -6.23
CA LEU A 199 2.47 -8.93 -6.93
C LEU A 199 1.30 -8.08 -7.41
N PHE A 200 0.85 -7.15 -6.58
CA PHE A 200 -0.23 -6.23 -6.95
C PHE A 200 0.18 -5.32 -8.11
N GLU A 201 1.39 -4.75 -8.06
CA GLU A 201 1.93 -3.95 -9.17
C GLU A 201 2.00 -4.75 -10.47
N LYS A 202 2.49 -6.00 -10.43
CA LYS A 202 2.53 -6.88 -11.61
C LYS A 202 1.14 -7.20 -12.18
N ILE A 203 0.14 -7.41 -11.32
CA ILE A 203 -1.25 -7.64 -11.76
C ILE A 203 -1.77 -6.40 -12.48
N ILE A 204 -1.58 -5.20 -11.91
CA ILE A 204 -2.05 -3.97 -12.56
C ILE A 204 -1.31 -3.70 -13.87
N LEU A 205 0.00 -3.97 -13.92
CA LEU A 205 0.79 -3.89 -15.16
C LEU A 205 0.30 -4.83 -16.26
N ALA A 206 -0.20 -6.01 -15.90
CA ALA A 206 -0.74 -6.98 -16.86
C ALA A 206 -1.96 -6.44 -17.65
N PHE A 207 -2.68 -5.45 -17.11
CA PHE A 207 -3.76 -4.77 -17.84
C PHE A 207 -3.25 -3.81 -18.93
N GLY A 208 -1.95 -3.50 -18.97
CA GLY A 208 -1.29 -2.78 -20.06
C GLY A 208 -1.67 -1.31 -20.25
N SER A 209 -2.43 -0.70 -19.33
CA SER A 209 -2.88 0.69 -19.42
C SER A 209 -2.16 1.59 -18.42
N THR A 210 -1.34 2.53 -18.92
CA THR A 210 -0.64 3.53 -18.09
C THR A 210 -1.60 4.43 -17.31
N SER A 211 -2.74 4.78 -17.90
CA SER A 211 -3.78 5.57 -17.24
C SER A 211 -4.40 4.83 -16.06
N LEU A 212 -4.67 3.53 -16.23
CA LEU A 212 -5.22 2.68 -15.17
C LEU A 212 -4.23 2.55 -14.00
N ILE A 213 -2.94 2.34 -14.29
CA ILE A 213 -1.88 2.26 -13.28
C ILE A 213 -1.82 3.56 -12.48
N SER A 214 -1.82 4.71 -13.17
CA SER A 214 -1.79 6.03 -12.53
C SER A 214 -3.00 6.26 -11.64
N TRP A 215 -4.18 5.83 -12.06
CA TRP A 215 -5.42 5.99 -11.31
C TRP A 215 -5.46 5.07 -10.08
N VAL A 216 -5.08 3.79 -10.24
CA VAL A 216 -5.01 2.84 -9.12
C VAL A 216 -3.95 3.26 -8.12
N SER A 217 -2.78 3.72 -8.57
CA SER A 217 -1.74 4.27 -7.69
C SER A 217 -2.27 5.48 -6.89
N TYR A 218 -2.97 6.41 -7.56
CA TYR A 218 -3.58 7.54 -6.88
C TYR A 218 -4.57 7.12 -5.79
N LEU A 219 -5.46 6.15 -6.08
CA LEU A 219 -6.42 5.66 -5.09
C LEU A 219 -5.74 4.92 -3.93
N ALA A 220 -4.75 4.08 -4.22
CA ALA A 220 -4.05 3.30 -3.19
C ALA A 220 -3.30 4.18 -2.17
N TRP A 221 -2.80 5.35 -2.61
CA TRP A 221 -2.08 6.28 -1.73
C TRP A 221 -2.95 7.38 -1.12
N ASN A 222 -4.20 7.54 -1.58
CA ASN A 222 -5.13 8.55 -1.08
C ASN A 222 -6.43 7.90 -0.57
N PRO A 223 -6.46 7.41 0.68
CA PRO A 223 -7.58 6.61 1.21
C PRO A 223 -8.92 7.35 1.20
N ILE A 224 -8.95 8.67 1.41
CA ILE A 224 -10.18 9.47 1.36
C ILE A 224 -10.74 9.49 -0.06
N ASN A 225 -9.89 9.75 -1.06
CA ASN A 225 -10.32 9.77 -2.45
C ASN A 225 -10.74 8.38 -2.93
N ALA A 226 -10.06 7.32 -2.44
CA ALA A 226 -10.47 5.95 -2.71
C ALA A 226 -11.90 5.66 -2.22
N LEU A 227 -12.22 6.05 -0.99
CA LEU A 227 -13.57 5.89 -0.44
C LEU A 227 -14.62 6.60 -1.29
N ILE A 228 -14.36 7.86 -1.68
CA ILE A 228 -15.32 8.66 -2.48
C ILE A 228 -15.52 8.04 -3.86
N TRP A 229 -14.43 7.75 -4.58
CA TRP A 229 -14.52 7.20 -5.94
C TRP A 229 -15.13 5.80 -5.98
N LEU A 230 -14.76 4.94 -5.05
CA LEU A 230 -15.32 3.60 -4.96
C LEU A 230 -16.79 3.62 -4.54
N PHE A 231 -17.21 4.58 -3.71
CA PHE A 231 -18.63 4.78 -3.38
C PHE A 231 -19.45 5.22 -4.59
N VAL A 232 -18.91 6.11 -5.44
CA VAL A 232 -19.60 6.54 -6.67
C VAL A 232 -19.73 5.39 -7.69
N LEU A 233 -18.79 4.44 -7.67
CA LEU A 233 -18.80 3.28 -8.57
C LEU A 233 -19.69 2.13 -8.05
N ALA A 234 -19.97 2.05 -6.75
CA ALA A 234 -20.78 1.01 -6.12
C ALA A 234 -22.29 1.31 -6.18
#